data_07a68fc388b08ffb2e19b8b2dd654328
#
_entry.id   07a68fc388b08ffb2e19b8b2dd654328
#
_cell.length_a   1.000
_cell.length_b   1.000
_cell.length_c   1.000
_cell.angle_alpha   90.00
_cell.angle_beta   90.00
_cell.angle_gamma   90.00
#
_symmetry.space_group_name_H-M   'P 1'
#
loop_
_entity.id
_entity.type
_entity.pdbx_description
1 polymer ?
#
loop_
_entity_poly.entity_id
_entity_poly.type
_entity_poly.pdbx_seq_one_letter_code
_entity_poly.pdbx_strand_id
1 'polypeptide(L)'
;QVNMLVIEIQPPFWKSTWFIFLTSMAFIAGTFLLYRRHLASVTAKGTMDKLLADYEMKALHSQMNPHFIFNCLNSIKEMILLGDKDKAGFYLSRFAQLIRDTLDHSRRNFITLEQLIDYISRYIEMEKIRFTDFQYTITVDKEVRPREIKMPPILIQPLIENAIWHGLSLIHGEKKLEVHF
;
A
#
# COMPACT_ATOMS: atom_id res chain seq x y z
N GLN A 1 19.50 -38.81 -90.56
CA GLN A 1 20.01 -38.16 -89.39
C GLN A 1 18.81 -37.74 -88.60
N VAL A 2 18.61 -38.28 -87.36
CA VAL A 2 17.56 -37.89 -86.42
C VAL A 2 18.18 -36.89 -85.52
N ASN A 3 17.78 -35.59 -85.63
CA ASN A 3 18.17 -34.53 -84.70
C ASN A 3 17.34 -34.65 -83.42
N MET A 4 17.92 -35.20 -82.35
CA MET A 4 17.31 -35.16 -81.01
C MET A 4 17.49 -33.77 -80.37
N LEU A 5 16.38 -33.10 -80.10
CA LEU A 5 16.33 -31.90 -79.40
C LEU A 5 16.21 -32.20 -77.86
N VAL A 6 17.28 -32.06 -77.13
CA VAL A 6 17.26 -32.23 -75.65
C VAL A 6 16.84 -30.91 -74.97
N ILE A 7 15.63 -30.87 -74.40
CA ILE A 7 15.11 -29.76 -73.63
C ILE A 7 15.45 -30.05 -72.16
N GLU A 8 16.41 -29.31 -71.57
CA GLU A 8 16.78 -29.43 -70.20
C GLU A 8 15.96 -28.38 -69.38
N ILE A 9 14.98 -28.84 -68.64
CA ILE A 9 14.14 -27.97 -67.79
C ILE A 9 14.83 -27.84 -66.43
N GLN A 10 15.42 -26.67 -66.16
CA GLN A 10 16.01 -26.38 -64.84
C GLN A 10 14.93 -26.26 -63.76
N PRO A 11 15.10 -26.89 -62.59
CA PRO A 11 14.16 -26.78 -61.52
C PRO A 11 14.11 -25.34 -60.98
N PRO A 12 12.94 -24.84 -60.59
CA PRO A 12 12.78 -23.47 -60.09
C PRO A 12 13.64 -23.24 -58.83
N PHE A 13 14.19 -22.03 -58.66
CA PHE A 13 15.13 -21.66 -57.59
C PHE A 13 14.64 -21.97 -56.15
N TRP A 14 13.34 -21.94 -55.91
CA TRP A 14 12.74 -22.27 -54.60
C TRP A 14 12.85 -23.76 -54.21
N LYS A 15 13.17 -24.65 -55.15
CA LYS A 15 13.49 -26.05 -54.87
C LYS A 15 14.94 -26.31 -54.58
N SER A 16 15.78 -25.26 -54.70
CA SER A 16 17.20 -25.34 -54.41
C SER A 16 17.47 -25.52 -52.92
N THR A 17 18.37 -26.42 -52.56
CA THR A 17 18.75 -26.72 -51.16
C THR A 17 19.24 -25.49 -50.40
N TRP A 18 19.95 -24.60 -51.06
CA TRP A 18 20.42 -23.37 -50.44
C TRP A 18 19.26 -22.42 -50.09
N PHE A 19 18.26 -22.32 -50.95
CA PHE A 19 17.09 -21.47 -50.71
C PHE A 19 16.26 -21.98 -49.50
N ILE A 20 16.02 -23.28 -49.43
CA ILE A 20 15.31 -23.93 -48.30
C ILE A 20 16.10 -23.72 -47.00
N PHE A 21 17.43 -23.83 -47.03
CA PHE A 21 18.27 -23.61 -45.87
C PHE A 21 18.21 -22.15 -45.40
N LEU A 22 18.27 -21.19 -46.29
CA LEU A 22 18.27 -19.77 -45.99
C LEU A 22 16.89 -19.32 -45.41
N THR A 23 15.80 -19.81 -46.01
CA THR A 23 14.44 -19.51 -45.50
C THR A 23 14.19 -20.14 -44.12
N SER A 24 14.65 -21.37 -43.91
CA SER A 24 14.55 -22.05 -42.61
C SER A 24 15.34 -21.34 -41.55
N MET A 25 16.56 -20.88 -41.86
CA MET A 25 17.41 -20.11 -40.93
C MET A 25 16.78 -18.74 -40.59
N ALA A 26 16.20 -18.06 -41.59
CA ALA A 26 15.50 -16.79 -41.37
C ALA A 26 14.26 -16.98 -40.49
N PHE A 27 13.51 -18.08 -40.68
CA PHE A 27 12.34 -18.43 -39.86
C PHE A 27 12.74 -18.73 -38.41
N ILE A 28 13.80 -19.52 -38.20
CA ILE A 28 14.32 -19.82 -36.84
C ILE A 28 14.80 -18.55 -36.17
N ALA A 29 15.55 -17.68 -36.87
CA ALA A 29 16.02 -16.40 -36.32
C ALA A 29 14.84 -15.48 -35.97
N GLY A 30 13.81 -15.39 -36.81
CA GLY A 30 12.61 -14.62 -36.57
C GLY A 30 11.83 -15.10 -35.32
N THR A 31 11.61 -16.40 -35.22
CA THR A 31 10.93 -16.98 -34.04
C THR A 31 11.73 -16.80 -32.76
N PHE A 32 13.06 -16.92 -32.82
CA PHE A 32 13.94 -16.67 -31.69
C PHE A 32 13.91 -15.21 -31.24
N LEU A 33 13.90 -14.25 -32.14
CA LEU A 33 13.78 -12.82 -31.84
C LEU A 33 12.44 -12.47 -31.21
N LEU A 34 11.33 -13.04 -31.73
CA LEU A 34 10.00 -12.85 -31.17
C LEU A 34 9.90 -13.46 -29.75
N TYR A 35 10.45 -14.65 -29.56
CA TYR A 35 10.52 -15.29 -28.25
C TYR A 35 11.31 -14.47 -27.24
N ARG A 36 12.49 -13.96 -27.62
CA ARG A 36 13.28 -13.08 -26.74
C ARG A 36 12.55 -11.78 -26.39
N ARG A 37 11.87 -11.17 -27.35
CA ARG A 37 11.06 -9.96 -27.08
C ARG A 37 9.90 -10.26 -26.13
N HIS A 38 9.22 -11.39 -26.35
CA HIS A 38 8.13 -11.82 -25.45
C HIS A 38 8.66 -12.05 -24.03
N LEU A 39 9.74 -12.77 -23.88
CA LEU A 39 10.35 -13.06 -22.59
C LEU A 39 10.78 -11.77 -21.87
N ALA A 40 11.44 -10.84 -22.58
CA ALA A 40 11.83 -9.55 -22.05
C ALA A 40 10.61 -8.70 -21.58
N SER A 41 9.51 -8.75 -22.34
CA SER A 41 8.27 -8.06 -21.96
C SER A 41 7.63 -8.64 -20.69
N VAL A 42 7.61 -9.96 -20.55
CA VAL A 42 7.04 -10.66 -19.38
C VAL A 42 7.89 -10.38 -18.12
N THR A 43 9.23 -10.45 -18.25
CA THR A 43 10.12 -10.15 -17.13
C THR A 43 10.04 -8.68 -16.72
N ALA A 44 9.97 -7.75 -17.68
CA ALA A 44 9.81 -6.32 -17.39
C ALA A 44 8.51 -6.00 -16.65
N LYS A 45 7.39 -6.63 -17.06
CA LYS A 45 6.11 -6.51 -16.34
C LYS A 45 6.23 -7.04 -14.91
N GLY A 46 6.77 -8.24 -14.73
CA GLY A 46 6.92 -8.83 -13.39
C GLY A 46 7.83 -8.03 -12.45
N THR A 47 8.88 -7.38 -12.97
CA THR A 47 9.71 -6.47 -12.16
C THR A 47 8.99 -5.18 -11.82
N MET A 48 8.18 -4.65 -12.74
CA MET A 48 7.39 -3.44 -12.49
C MET A 48 6.30 -3.68 -11.44
N ASP A 49 5.59 -4.82 -11.52
CA ASP A 49 4.56 -5.20 -10.55
C ASP A 49 5.16 -5.38 -9.14
N LYS A 50 6.34 -6.00 -9.04
CA LYS A 50 7.07 -6.09 -7.77
C LYS A 50 7.47 -4.72 -7.24
N LEU A 51 8.00 -3.85 -8.11
CA LEU A 51 8.41 -2.50 -7.72
C LEU A 51 7.21 -1.68 -7.22
N LEU A 52 6.06 -1.77 -7.90
CA LEU A 52 4.83 -1.12 -7.46
C LEU A 52 4.38 -1.66 -6.11
N ALA A 53 4.35 -2.98 -5.91
CA ALA A 53 3.99 -3.59 -4.63
C ALA A 53 4.95 -3.16 -3.50
N ASP A 54 6.26 -3.06 -3.78
CA ASP A 54 7.25 -2.57 -2.81
C ASP A 54 7.05 -1.08 -2.48
N TYR A 55 6.71 -0.25 -3.47
CA TYR A 55 6.39 1.16 -3.23
C TYR A 55 5.07 1.32 -2.45
N GLU A 56 4.03 0.55 -2.78
CA GLU A 56 2.78 0.54 -2.01
C GLU A 56 3.04 0.10 -0.56
N MET A 57 3.83 -0.95 -0.35
CA MET A 57 4.21 -1.40 0.98
C MET A 57 5.02 -0.34 1.74
N LYS A 58 6.00 0.31 1.10
CA LYS A 58 6.76 1.41 1.72
C LYS A 58 5.88 2.62 2.04
N ALA A 59 4.94 2.97 1.17
CA ALA A 59 3.98 4.03 1.43
C ALA A 59 3.08 3.69 2.62
N LEU A 60 2.58 2.47 2.70
CA LEU A 60 1.82 1.96 3.84
C LEU A 60 2.64 2.00 5.14
N HIS A 61 3.89 1.54 5.10
CA HIS A 61 4.79 1.60 6.26
C HIS A 61 5.13 3.04 6.70
N SER A 62 5.22 3.99 5.77
CA SER A 62 5.48 5.40 6.11
C SER A 62 4.26 6.10 6.69
N GLN A 63 3.04 5.62 6.38
CA GLN A 63 1.78 6.15 6.92
C GLN A 63 1.49 5.64 8.35
N MET A 64 2.05 4.49 8.72
CA MET A 64 1.96 3.96 10.08
C MET A 64 3.15 4.49 10.88
N ASN A 65 2.91 5.38 11.82
CA ASN A 65 3.95 5.88 12.72
C ASN A 65 4.59 4.70 13.49
N PRO A 66 5.83 4.25 13.14
CA PRO A 66 6.44 3.08 13.79
C PRO A 66 6.58 3.28 15.30
N HIS A 67 6.82 4.51 15.71
CA HIS A 67 6.94 4.87 17.11
C HIS A 67 5.62 4.65 17.88
N PHE A 68 4.47 4.94 17.26
CA PHE A 68 3.16 4.62 17.83
C PHE A 68 3.00 3.11 18.06
N ILE A 69 3.34 2.30 17.05
CA ILE A 69 3.23 0.82 17.14
C ILE A 69 4.11 0.30 18.27
N PHE A 70 5.40 0.67 18.31
CA PHE A 70 6.32 0.26 19.36
C PHE A 70 5.83 0.65 20.75
N ASN A 71 5.28 1.83 20.87
CA ASN A 71 4.78 2.34 22.14
C ASN A 71 3.53 1.57 22.63
N CYS A 72 2.57 1.28 21.73
CA CYS A 72 1.42 0.45 22.07
C CYS A 72 1.83 -0.95 22.49
N LEU A 73 2.78 -1.59 21.78
CA LEU A 73 3.29 -2.92 22.13
C LEU A 73 4.02 -2.91 23.49
N ASN A 74 4.80 -1.86 23.79
CA ASN A 74 5.45 -1.72 25.10
C ASN A 74 4.43 -1.57 26.22
N SER A 75 3.36 -0.77 26.04
CA SER A 75 2.29 -0.64 27.04
C SER A 75 1.55 -1.97 27.28
N ILE A 76 1.28 -2.74 26.22
CA ILE A 76 0.68 -4.08 26.34
C ILE A 76 1.61 -5.00 27.13
N LYS A 77 2.91 -5.00 26.81
CA LYS A 77 3.93 -5.78 27.52
C LYS A 77 3.96 -5.43 29.01
N GLU A 78 3.95 -4.14 29.33
CA GLU A 78 3.95 -3.67 30.72
C GLU A 78 2.72 -4.15 31.49
N MET A 79 1.51 -4.05 30.91
CA MET A 79 0.28 -4.57 31.49
C MET A 79 0.35 -6.07 31.78
N ILE A 80 0.94 -6.85 30.86
CA ILE A 80 1.13 -8.30 31.02
C ILE A 80 2.10 -8.56 32.19
N LEU A 81 3.20 -7.82 32.29
CA LEU A 81 4.19 -7.98 33.37
C LEU A 81 3.64 -7.61 34.73
N LEU A 82 2.72 -6.62 34.80
CA LEU A 82 2.00 -6.21 35.99
C LEU A 82 0.86 -7.16 36.38
N GLY A 83 0.60 -8.20 35.57
CA GLY A 83 -0.43 -9.21 35.82
C GLY A 83 -1.86 -8.79 35.40
N ASP A 84 -2.04 -7.61 34.80
CA ASP A 84 -3.34 -7.10 34.37
C ASP A 84 -3.72 -7.64 32.98
N LYS A 85 -4.01 -8.93 32.93
CA LYS A 85 -4.27 -9.66 31.68
C LYS A 85 -5.52 -9.16 30.95
N ASP A 86 -6.55 -8.78 31.71
CA ASP A 86 -7.82 -8.31 31.15
C ASP A 86 -7.63 -6.97 30.43
N LYS A 87 -6.93 -6.04 31.06
CA LYS A 87 -6.56 -4.78 30.46
C LYS A 87 -5.66 -4.97 29.24
N ALA A 88 -4.64 -5.83 29.33
CA ALA A 88 -3.77 -6.12 28.21
C ALA A 88 -4.55 -6.70 27.01
N GLY A 89 -5.49 -7.62 27.25
CA GLY A 89 -6.35 -8.21 26.23
C GLY A 89 -7.27 -7.19 25.58
N PHE A 90 -7.91 -6.34 26.39
CA PHE A 90 -8.76 -5.25 25.91
C PHE A 90 -7.95 -4.26 25.03
N TYR A 91 -6.78 -3.85 25.52
CA TYR A 91 -5.91 -2.92 24.81
C TYR A 91 -5.40 -3.49 23.49
N LEU A 92 -4.97 -4.75 23.48
CA LEU A 92 -4.54 -5.46 22.28
C LEU A 92 -5.66 -5.52 21.22
N SER A 93 -6.91 -5.78 21.65
CA SER A 93 -8.06 -5.82 20.74
C SER A 93 -8.34 -4.45 20.10
N ARG A 94 -8.26 -3.37 20.89
CA ARG A 94 -8.41 -1.99 20.40
C ARG A 94 -7.29 -1.60 19.44
N PHE A 95 -6.05 -1.96 19.77
CA PHE A 95 -4.89 -1.75 18.91
C PHE A 95 -5.05 -2.48 17.57
N ALA A 96 -5.43 -3.75 17.59
CA ALA A 96 -5.65 -4.53 16.37
C ALA A 96 -6.76 -3.95 15.48
N GLN A 97 -7.82 -3.39 16.09
CA GLN A 97 -8.88 -2.70 15.35
C GLN A 97 -8.36 -1.41 14.71
N LEU A 98 -7.61 -0.58 15.46
CA LEU A 98 -7.04 0.66 14.93
C LEU A 98 -6.09 0.40 13.76
N ILE A 99 -5.25 -0.63 13.84
CA ILE A 99 -4.37 -1.04 12.74
C ILE A 99 -5.18 -1.42 11.50
N ARG A 100 -6.25 -2.21 11.65
CA ARG A 100 -7.14 -2.55 10.54
C ARG A 100 -7.77 -1.32 9.90
N ASP A 101 -8.31 -0.43 10.72
CA ASP A 101 -8.91 0.81 10.24
C ASP A 101 -7.88 1.68 9.49
N THR A 102 -6.65 1.77 9.99
CA THR A 102 -5.56 2.50 9.32
C THR A 102 -5.25 1.90 7.96
N LEU A 103 -5.14 0.57 7.86
CA LEU A 103 -4.89 -0.12 6.60
C LEU A 103 -6.05 0.04 5.60
N ASP A 104 -7.29 -0.02 6.07
CA ASP A 104 -8.47 0.17 5.23
C ASP A 104 -8.58 1.61 4.74
N HIS A 105 -8.31 2.58 5.60
CA HIS A 105 -8.31 4.00 5.24
C HIS A 105 -7.19 4.35 4.25
N SER A 106 -6.00 3.77 4.42
CA SER A 106 -4.87 4.03 3.53
C SER A 106 -5.09 3.59 2.08
N ARG A 107 -6.02 2.65 1.86
CA ARG A 107 -6.41 2.18 0.52
C ARG A 107 -7.49 3.03 -0.13
N ARG A 108 -8.08 3.98 0.60
CA ARG A 108 -9.16 4.84 0.11
C ARG A 108 -8.63 6.24 -0.14
N ASN A 109 -9.01 6.83 -1.26
CA ASN A 109 -8.67 8.22 -1.57
C ASN A 109 -9.43 9.19 -0.66
N PHE A 110 -10.66 8.83 -0.27
CA PHE A 110 -11.54 9.64 0.56
C PHE A 110 -12.34 8.77 1.53
N ILE A 111 -12.55 9.28 2.74
CA ILE A 111 -13.48 8.76 3.74
C ILE A 111 -14.45 9.86 4.17
N THR A 112 -15.58 9.52 4.79
CA THR A 112 -16.50 10.51 5.35
C THR A 112 -15.91 11.13 6.62
N LEU A 113 -16.31 12.35 6.92
CA LEU A 113 -15.92 13.02 8.17
C LEU A 113 -16.37 12.20 9.41
N GLU A 114 -17.53 11.53 9.34
CA GLU A 114 -18.00 10.61 10.39
C GLU A 114 -16.97 9.47 10.64
N GLN A 115 -16.51 8.81 9.57
CA GLN A 115 -15.49 7.76 9.65
C GLN A 115 -14.16 8.28 10.19
N LEU A 116 -13.78 9.50 9.80
CA LEU A 116 -12.58 10.13 10.30
C LEU A 116 -12.68 10.45 11.80
N ILE A 117 -13.80 10.97 12.26
CA ILE A 117 -14.05 11.26 13.68
C ILE A 117 -13.97 9.98 14.52
N ASP A 118 -14.60 8.91 14.06
CA ASP A 118 -14.55 7.60 14.73
C ASP A 118 -13.12 7.05 14.81
N TYR A 119 -12.35 7.20 13.75
CA TYR A 119 -10.95 6.79 13.72
C TYR A 119 -10.09 7.61 14.68
N ILE A 120 -10.21 8.94 14.65
CA ILE A 120 -9.46 9.85 15.52
C ILE A 120 -9.82 9.62 16.99
N SER A 121 -11.10 9.40 17.30
CA SER A 121 -11.54 9.11 18.68
C SER A 121 -10.85 7.85 19.22
N ARG A 122 -10.81 6.77 18.42
CA ARG A 122 -10.10 5.54 18.80
C ARG A 122 -8.60 5.75 18.95
N TYR A 123 -7.99 6.55 18.07
CA TYR A 123 -6.58 6.89 18.17
C TYR A 123 -6.27 7.65 19.48
N ILE A 124 -7.06 8.69 19.80
CA ILE A 124 -6.89 9.47 21.02
C ILE A 124 -7.11 8.60 22.27
N GLU A 125 -8.11 7.71 22.26
CA GLU A 125 -8.36 6.76 23.36
C GLU A 125 -7.15 5.83 23.59
N MET A 126 -6.49 5.36 22.51
CA MET A 126 -5.28 4.55 22.63
C MET A 126 -4.11 5.35 23.23
N GLU A 127 -3.91 6.60 22.82
CA GLU A 127 -2.89 7.47 23.38
C GLU A 127 -3.18 7.85 24.84
N LYS A 128 -4.46 8.02 25.21
CA LYS A 128 -4.87 8.34 26.59
C LYS A 128 -4.48 7.27 27.61
N ILE A 129 -4.35 6.02 27.21
CA ILE A 129 -3.90 4.94 28.11
C ILE A 129 -2.42 5.13 28.49
N ARG A 130 -1.63 5.75 27.62
CA ARG A 130 -0.22 6.08 27.88
C ARG A 130 -0.05 7.41 28.59
N PHE A 131 -0.83 8.40 28.14
CA PHE A 131 -0.84 9.75 28.71
C PHE A 131 -2.12 9.90 29.53
N THR A 132 -2.10 9.41 30.76
CA THR A 132 -3.28 9.35 31.63
C THR A 132 -3.86 10.72 32.04
N ASP A 133 -3.13 11.81 31.77
CA ASP A 133 -3.42 13.12 32.35
C ASP A 133 -4.07 14.13 31.41
N PHE A 134 -4.72 13.70 30.30
CA PHE A 134 -5.41 14.67 29.46
C PHE A 134 -6.87 14.32 29.21
N GLN A 135 -7.67 15.37 29.05
CA GLN A 135 -9.07 15.26 28.60
C GLN A 135 -9.14 15.63 27.12
N TYR A 136 -10.08 15.04 26.40
CA TYR A 136 -10.32 15.43 25.02
C TYR A 136 -11.80 15.63 24.75
N THR A 137 -12.10 16.53 23.82
CA THR A 137 -13.45 16.80 23.33
C THR A 137 -13.41 16.96 21.81
N ILE A 138 -14.28 16.24 21.13
CA ILE A 138 -14.48 16.40 19.69
C ILE A 138 -15.86 16.98 19.49
N THR A 139 -15.95 18.13 18.82
CA THR A 139 -17.22 18.80 18.51
C THR A 139 -17.36 18.98 17.01
N VAL A 140 -18.59 18.84 16.55
CA VAL A 140 -18.95 19.08 15.15
C VAL A 140 -19.96 20.20 15.12
N ASP A 141 -19.75 21.19 14.26
CA ASP A 141 -20.69 22.27 14.10
C ASP A 141 -22.05 21.75 13.63
N LYS A 142 -23.13 22.40 14.07
CA LYS A 142 -24.51 22.00 13.75
C LYS A 142 -24.83 22.05 12.26
N GLU A 143 -24.13 22.92 11.52
CA GLU A 143 -24.28 23.08 10.07
C GLU A 143 -23.49 22.01 9.28
N VAL A 144 -22.55 21.33 9.90
CA VAL A 144 -21.72 20.30 9.30
C VAL A 144 -22.48 18.98 9.26
N ARG A 145 -22.51 18.33 8.10
CA ARG A 145 -23.10 16.99 7.89
C ARG A 145 -21.99 15.95 7.70
N PRO A 146 -21.55 15.26 8.77
CA PRO A 146 -20.35 14.42 8.71
C PRO A 146 -20.42 13.27 7.70
N ARG A 147 -21.63 12.82 7.34
CA ARG A 147 -21.83 11.75 6.35
C ARG A 147 -21.67 12.21 4.91
N GLU A 148 -21.88 13.49 4.65
CA GLU A 148 -21.85 14.05 3.29
C GLU A 148 -20.45 14.59 2.93
N ILE A 149 -19.67 15.01 3.92
CA ILE A 149 -18.33 15.56 3.73
C ILE A 149 -17.33 14.42 3.56
N LYS A 150 -16.56 14.48 2.48
CA LYS A 150 -15.47 13.52 2.18
C LYS A 150 -14.14 14.23 2.24
N MET A 151 -13.14 13.58 2.86
CA MET A 151 -11.79 14.10 2.98
C MET A 151 -10.75 12.99 2.94
N PRO A 152 -9.48 13.32 2.63
CA PRO A 152 -8.39 12.34 2.69
C PRO A 152 -8.24 11.78 4.12
N PRO A 153 -8.09 10.46 4.30
CA PRO A 153 -8.12 9.84 5.63
C PRO A 153 -6.98 10.25 6.56
N ILE A 154 -5.83 10.62 6.00
CA ILE A 154 -4.59 10.87 6.77
C ILE A 154 -4.36 12.36 7.05
N LEU A 155 -5.26 13.23 6.59
CA LEU A 155 -5.05 14.68 6.67
C LEU A 155 -4.93 15.20 8.12
N ILE A 156 -5.77 14.71 9.02
CA ILE A 156 -5.90 15.22 10.40
C ILE A 156 -5.02 14.45 11.40
N GLN A 157 -4.75 13.17 11.13
CA GLN A 157 -3.97 12.33 12.05
C GLN A 157 -2.63 12.95 12.46
N PRO A 158 -1.76 13.47 11.57
CA PRO A 158 -0.50 14.07 11.97
C PRO A 158 -0.67 15.31 12.87
N LEU A 159 -1.77 16.05 12.71
CA LEU A 159 -2.06 17.22 13.58
C LEU A 159 -2.41 16.75 15.00
N ILE A 160 -3.22 15.72 15.14
CA ILE A 160 -3.56 15.12 16.44
C ILE A 160 -2.31 14.51 17.09
N GLU A 161 -1.50 13.78 16.32
CA GLU A 161 -0.23 13.24 16.82
C GLU A 161 0.67 14.34 17.35
N ASN A 162 0.89 15.40 16.59
CA ASN A 162 1.70 16.53 17.01
C ASN A 162 1.11 17.25 18.25
N ALA A 163 -0.20 17.43 18.31
CA ALA A 163 -0.86 18.03 19.46
C ALA A 163 -0.65 17.21 20.74
N ILE A 164 -0.77 15.90 20.67
CA ILE A 164 -0.58 15.00 21.83
C ILE A 164 0.91 14.95 22.21
N TRP A 165 1.80 14.67 21.25
CA TRP A 165 3.21 14.40 21.54
C TRP A 165 4.03 15.64 21.85
N HIS A 166 3.79 16.73 21.13
CA HIS A 166 4.57 17.96 21.28
C HIS A 166 3.78 19.07 22.01
N GLY A 167 2.46 19.09 21.88
CA GLY A 167 1.62 20.06 22.57
C GLY A 167 1.43 19.69 24.05
N LEU A 168 0.75 18.57 24.31
CA LEU A 168 0.35 18.21 25.67
C LEU A 168 1.54 17.83 26.58
N SER A 169 2.64 17.31 26.02
CA SER A 169 3.82 16.94 26.81
C SER A 169 4.52 18.13 27.43
N LEU A 170 4.39 19.35 26.89
CA LEU A 170 5.03 20.56 27.35
C LEU A 170 4.16 21.33 28.34
N ILE A 171 2.89 20.99 28.50
CA ILE A 171 1.95 21.68 29.38
C ILE A 171 2.12 21.19 30.83
N HIS A 172 2.37 22.12 31.75
CA HIS A 172 2.32 21.90 33.18
C HIS A 172 0.92 22.28 33.69
N GLY A 173 0.14 21.32 34.20
CA GLY A 173 -1.22 21.52 34.68
C GLY A 173 -2.27 20.71 33.94
N GLU A 174 -3.50 21.22 33.91
CA GLU A 174 -4.61 20.55 33.24
C GLU A 174 -4.40 20.49 31.71
N LYS A 175 -4.35 19.28 31.17
CA LYS A 175 -4.11 19.02 29.74
C LYS A 175 -5.44 18.75 29.03
N LYS A 176 -5.73 19.55 28.01
CA LYS A 176 -6.98 19.43 27.25
C LYS A 176 -6.72 19.47 25.76
N LEU A 177 -7.29 18.53 25.04
CA LEU A 177 -7.28 18.47 23.58
C LEU A 177 -8.70 18.75 23.06
N GLU A 178 -8.86 19.83 22.31
CA GLU A 178 -10.13 20.17 21.68
C GLU A 178 -9.99 20.08 20.16
N VAL A 179 -10.90 19.34 19.53
CA VAL A 179 -10.97 19.18 18.07
C VAL A 179 -12.35 19.68 17.63
N HIS A 180 -12.36 20.65 16.73
CA HIS A 180 -13.60 21.25 16.20
C HIS A 180 -13.66 21.04 14.70
N PHE A 181 -14.81 20.59 14.21
CA PHE A 181 -15.10 20.42 12.80
C PHE A 181 -16.26 21.29 12.35
#